data_1290175a5d4ad009c257196708b56154
#
_entry.id   1290175a5d4ad009c257196708b56154
#
_cell.length_a   1.000
_cell.length_b   1.000
_cell.length_c   1.000
_cell.angle_alpha   90.00
_cell.angle_beta   90.00
_cell.angle_gamma   90.00
#
_symmetry.space_group_name_H-M   'P 1'
#
loop_
_entity.id
_entity.type
_entity.pdbx_description
1 polymer ?
#
loop_
_entity_poly.entity_id
_entity_poly.type
_entity_poly.pdbx_seq_one_letter_code
_entity_poly.pdbx_strand_id
1 'polypeptide(L)'
;EKYLNLRSIAQNSKVVLILAIIIASIVYGYKRISSNNRTREPVEKFLNAVLFTASLAAILTTIGIVFSLIFQTIDFFKVIPLFDFIFGTHWYPAKAFVRDSSEALDPSMYSDTFGAVPIFAGTFFIALIAMCVAIPIGLMSGIYLAEYASTKVRQYAKPLIEILAGIPTVVYGFFAALTVGPFLKDIGTAMGLEVSAESALAAGGVMGIMIIPFISSLSDDVITSVPQGLRDGSYAMGATKSETIKKVIFPAALPGIVGSILLGVSRAVGETMIVVMASGLAANLTFNPLE
;
A
#
# COMPACT_ATOMS: atom_id res chain seq x y z
N GLU A 1 38.85 11.07 -20.47
CA GLU A 1 38.92 12.48 -20.04
C GLU A 1 37.95 13.39 -20.83
N LYS A 2 37.96 13.34 -22.16
CA LYS A 2 37.10 14.18 -23.03
C LYS A 2 35.60 13.96 -22.76
N TYR A 3 35.17 12.72 -22.50
CA TYR A 3 33.77 12.37 -22.19
C TYR A 3 33.34 12.86 -20.80
N LEU A 4 34.22 12.78 -19.79
CA LEU A 4 33.95 13.27 -18.45
C LEU A 4 33.85 14.81 -18.44
N ASN A 5 34.67 15.49 -19.19
CA ASN A 5 34.61 16.95 -19.37
C ASN A 5 33.30 17.38 -20.07
N LEU A 6 32.87 16.68 -21.10
CA LEU A 6 31.60 16.98 -21.79
C LEU A 6 30.39 16.76 -20.87
N ARG A 7 30.45 15.71 -20.06
CA ARG A 7 29.38 15.40 -19.08
C ARG A 7 29.31 16.46 -17.96
N SER A 8 30.47 16.89 -17.44
CA SER A 8 30.50 17.96 -16.42
C SER A 8 30.03 19.30 -16.98
N ILE A 9 30.42 19.66 -18.22
CA ILE A 9 29.94 20.86 -18.89
C ILE A 9 28.41 20.80 -19.10
N ALA A 10 27.89 19.66 -19.55
CA ALA A 10 26.44 19.47 -19.73
C ALA A 10 25.66 19.53 -18.41
N GLN A 11 26.24 19.03 -17.33
CA GLN A 11 25.62 19.06 -16.00
C GLN A 11 25.66 20.47 -15.42
N ASN A 12 26.75 21.19 -15.56
CA ASN A 12 26.88 22.58 -15.12
C ASN A 12 25.99 23.52 -15.94
N SER A 13 25.89 23.32 -17.26
CA SER A 13 24.99 24.12 -18.10
C SER A 13 23.50 23.94 -17.73
N LYS A 14 23.07 22.70 -17.34
CA LYS A 14 21.72 22.46 -16.83
C LYS A 14 21.45 23.21 -15.52
N VAL A 15 22.41 23.17 -14.60
CA VAL A 15 22.27 23.89 -13.32
C VAL A 15 22.19 25.39 -13.54
N VAL A 16 23.06 25.94 -14.40
CA VAL A 16 23.04 27.38 -14.75
C VAL A 16 21.72 27.77 -15.40
N LEU A 17 21.18 26.95 -16.31
CA LEU A 17 19.91 27.19 -16.98
C LEU A 17 18.75 27.19 -15.98
N ILE A 18 18.71 26.22 -15.05
CA ILE A 18 17.69 26.16 -14.00
C ILE A 18 17.75 27.39 -13.10
N LEU A 19 18.96 27.78 -12.66
CA LEU A 19 19.14 28.97 -11.84
C LEU A 19 18.73 30.23 -12.57
N ALA A 20 19.05 30.37 -13.87
CA ALA A 20 18.64 31.49 -14.68
C ALA A 20 17.12 31.58 -14.80
N ILE A 21 16.42 30.47 -15.02
CA ILE A 21 14.96 30.40 -15.06
C ILE A 21 14.35 30.79 -13.69
N ILE A 22 14.90 30.31 -12.60
CA ILE A 22 14.44 30.66 -11.25
C ILE A 22 14.60 32.15 -10.99
N ILE A 23 15.78 32.74 -11.29
CA ILE A 23 16.05 34.17 -11.12
C ILE A 23 15.12 34.98 -12.00
N ALA A 24 14.97 34.63 -13.28
CA ALA A 24 14.06 35.30 -14.20
C ALA A 24 12.61 35.27 -13.71
N SER A 25 12.16 34.13 -13.18
CA SER A 25 10.83 33.96 -12.60
C SER A 25 10.62 34.86 -11.37
N ILE A 26 11.61 34.91 -10.47
CA ILE A 26 11.57 35.76 -9.28
C ILE A 26 11.53 37.25 -9.68
N VAL A 27 12.39 37.67 -10.60
CA VAL A 27 12.46 39.07 -11.08
C VAL A 27 11.16 39.45 -11.78
N TYR A 28 10.61 38.56 -12.61
CA TYR A 28 9.34 38.77 -13.27
C TYR A 28 8.20 38.89 -12.26
N GLY A 29 8.14 37.98 -11.27
CA GLY A 29 7.17 38.03 -10.18
C GLY A 29 7.26 39.31 -9.39
N TYR A 30 8.48 39.71 -8.98
CA TYR A 30 8.71 40.94 -8.22
C TYR A 30 8.26 42.21 -8.99
N LYS A 31 8.53 42.28 -10.28
CA LYS A 31 8.08 43.39 -11.14
C LYS A 31 6.55 43.44 -11.32
N ARG A 32 5.86 42.31 -11.14
CA ARG A 32 4.40 42.18 -11.26
C ARG A 32 3.65 42.40 -9.94
N ILE A 33 4.35 42.44 -8.81
CA ILE A 33 3.76 42.70 -7.50
C ILE A 33 3.32 44.18 -7.46
N SER A 34 2.01 44.38 -7.56
CA SER A 34 1.38 45.69 -7.41
C SER A 34 0.11 45.50 -6.58
N SER A 35 -0.16 46.42 -5.67
CA SER A 35 -1.33 46.39 -4.79
C SER A 35 -2.67 46.38 -5.54
N ASN A 36 -2.66 46.76 -6.82
CA ASN A 36 -3.86 46.85 -7.66
C ASN A 36 -4.08 45.60 -8.56
N ASN A 37 -3.17 44.64 -8.58
CA ASN A 37 -3.31 43.43 -9.38
C ASN A 37 -4.01 42.34 -8.59
N ARG A 38 -5.22 41.97 -9.00
CA ARG A 38 -5.92 40.75 -8.52
C ARG A 38 -5.22 39.52 -9.09
N THR A 39 -4.12 39.11 -8.46
CA THR A 39 -3.31 37.97 -8.90
C THR A 39 -3.95 36.62 -8.59
N ARG A 40 -4.97 36.60 -7.73
CA ARG A 40 -5.66 35.35 -7.32
C ARG A 40 -6.34 34.66 -8.50
N GLU A 41 -7.11 35.38 -9.30
CA GLU A 41 -7.87 34.79 -10.41
C GLU A 41 -7.00 34.10 -11.49
N PRO A 42 -5.91 34.73 -12.00
CA PRO A 42 -5.05 34.08 -12.99
C PRO A 42 -4.27 32.90 -12.40
N VAL A 43 -3.88 32.96 -11.12
CA VAL A 43 -3.22 31.82 -10.43
C VAL A 43 -4.19 30.64 -10.25
N GLU A 44 -5.42 30.91 -9.82
CA GLU A 44 -6.46 29.88 -9.69
C GLU A 44 -6.79 29.25 -11.06
N LYS A 45 -6.92 30.04 -12.12
CA LYS A 45 -7.13 29.51 -13.48
C LYS A 45 -5.97 28.63 -13.94
N PHE A 46 -4.74 29.08 -13.71
CA PHE A 46 -3.56 28.28 -14.05
C PHE A 46 -3.50 26.97 -13.26
N LEU A 47 -3.70 27.02 -11.94
CA LEU A 47 -3.72 25.83 -11.10
C LEU A 47 -4.83 24.87 -11.52
N ASN A 48 -6.03 25.38 -11.77
CA ASN A 48 -7.14 24.56 -12.24
C ASN A 48 -6.84 23.90 -13.60
N ALA A 49 -6.21 24.63 -14.53
CA ALA A 49 -5.81 24.07 -15.81
C ALA A 49 -4.75 22.97 -15.66
N VAL A 50 -3.75 23.18 -14.78
CA VAL A 50 -2.73 22.15 -14.47
C VAL A 50 -3.36 20.93 -13.83
N LEU A 51 -4.21 21.11 -12.82
CA LEU A 51 -4.91 20.02 -12.14
C LEU A 51 -5.84 19.26 -13.10
N PHE A 52 -6.58 19.97 -13.94
CA PHE A 52 -7.44 19.36 -14.95
C PHE A 52 -6.63 18.53 -15.95
N THR A 53 -5.52 19.08 -16.45
CA THR A 53 -4.65 18.39 -17.42
C THR A 53 -4.01 17.15 -16.77
N ALA A 54 -3.54 17.26 -15.53
CA ALA A 54 -2.98 16.13 -14.79
C ALA A 54 -4.04 15.04 -14.54
N SER A 55 -5.26 15.42 -14.14
CA SER A 55 -6.38 14.48 -13.95
C SER A 55 -6.76 13.79 -15.25
N LEU A 56 -6.83 14.55 -16.37
CA LEU A 56 -7.13 13.98 -17.68
C LEU A 56 -6.06 12.99 -18.11
N ALA A 57 -4.77 13.33 -17.93
CA ALA A 57 -3.66 12.43 -18.23
C ALA A 57 -3.75 11.15 -17.41
N ALA A 58 -4.04 11.24 -16.12
CA ALA A 58 -4.22 10.08 -15.24
C ALA A 58 -5.38 9.17 -15.71
N ILE A 59 -6.53 9.77 -16.05
CA ILE A 59 -7.69 9.01 -16.56
C ILE A 59 -7.34 8.31 -17.87
N LEU A 60 -6.73 9.01 -18.84
CA LEU A 60 -6.36 8.43 -20.12
C LEU A 60 -5.34 7.31 -19.97
N THR A 61 -4.36 7.46 -19.07
CA THR A 61 -3.39 6.43 -18.75
C THR A 61 -4.08 5.20 -18.14
N THR A 62 -4.99 5.40 -17.20
CA THR A 62 -5.76 4.29 -16.60
C THR A 62 -6.59 3.54 -17.64
N ILE A 63 -7.27 4.26 -18.51
CA ILE A 63 -8.03 3.67 -19.63
C ILE A 63 -7.08 2.87 -20.55
N GLY A 64 -5.92 3.45 -20.89
CA GLY A 64 -4.91 2.78 -21.71
C GLY A 64 -4.40 1.47 -21.11
N ILE A 65 -4.14 1.48 -19.79
CA ILE A 65 -3.75 0.27 -19.05
C ILE A 65 -4.85 -0.79 -19.10
N VAL A 66 -6.10 -0.41 -18.84
CA VAL A 66 -7.25 -1.34 -18.88
C VAL A 66 -7.39 -1.99 -20.27
N PHE A 67 -7.35 -1.19 -21.33
CA PHE A 67 -7.40 -1.73 -22.68
C PHE A 67 -6.23 -2.65 -22.99
N SER A 68 -5.01 -2.27 -22.62
CA SER A 68 -3.81 -3.10 -22.81
C SER A 68 -3.97 -4.47 -22.11
N LEU A 69 -4.45 -4.46 -20.86
CA LEU A 69 -4.69 -5.69 -20.11
C LEU A 69 -5.79 -6.56 -20.74
N ILE A 70 -6.86 -5.96 -21.26
CA ILE A 70 -7.94 -6.71 -21.93
C ILE A 70 -7.38 -7.43 -23.17
N PHE A 71 -6.60 -6.74 -24.01
CA PHE A 71 -6.01 -7.37 -25.19
C PHE A 71 -5.08 -8.52 -24.83
N GLN A 72 -4.19 -8.33 -23.84
CA GLN A 72 -3.30 -9.39 -23.36
C GLN A 72 -4.06 -10.57 -22.77
N THR A 73 -5.16 -10.30 -22.05
CA THR A 73 -6.03 -11.33 -21.47
C THR A 73 -6.72 -12.15 -22.55
N ILE A 74 -7.22 -11.50 -23.61
CA ILE A 74 -7.83 -12.20 -24.75
C ILE A 74 -6.80 -13.13 -25.43
N ASP A 75 -5.56 -12.66 -25.63
CA ASP A 75 -4.51 -13.47 -26.23
C ASP A 75 -4.11 -14.65 -25.33
N PHE A 76 -4.05 -14.45 -24.01
CA PHE A 76 -3.80 -15.52 -23.05
C PHE A 76 -4.89 -16.61 -23.10
N PHE A 77 -6.17 -16.22 -23.11
CA PHE A 77 -7.28 -17.19 -23.15
C PHE A 77 -7.53 -17.85 -24.51
N LYS A 78 -6.82 -17.44 -25.56
CA LYS A 78 -6.75 -18.21 -26.82
C LYS A 78 -5.91 -19.49 -26.67
N VAL A 79 -4.93 -19.48 -25.75
CA VAL A 79 -4.00 -20.58 -25.51
C VAL A 79 -4.46 -21.45 -24.33
N ILE A 80 -4.94 -20.81 -23.25
CA ILE A 80 -5.33 -21.49 -22.01
C ILE A 80 -6.84 -21.37 -21.82
N PRO A 81 -7.57 -22.52 -21.69
CA PRO A 81 -9.00 -22.49 -21.46
C PRO A 81 -9.34 -21.79 -20.15
N LEU A 82 -10.39 -20.96 -20.17
CA LEU A 82 -10.82 -20.16 -19.01
C LEU A 82 -11.12 -21.02 -17.77
N PHE A 83 -11.75 -22.17 -17.96
CA PHE A 83 -12.11 -23.06 -16.85
C PHE A 83 -10.87 -23.70 -16.21
N ASP A 84 -9.90 -24.12 -17.02
CA ASP A 84 -8.64 -24.70 -16.53
C ASP A 84 -7.84 -23.66 -15.75
N PHE A 85 -7.86 -22.39 -16.18
CA PHE A 85 -7.25 -21.30 -15.46
C PHE A 85 -7.94 -21.02 -14.10
N ILE A 86 -9.27 -20.88 -14.08
CA ILE A 86 -10.02 -20.52 -12.87
C ILE A 86 -9.91 -21.60 -11.79
N PHE A 87 -9.98 -22.88 -12.17
CA PHE A 87 -9.99 -24.02 -11.25
C PHE A 87 -8.63 -24.69 -11.13
N GLY A 88 -7.63 -24.27 -11.88
CA GLY A 88 -6.27 -24.83 -11.82
C GLY A 88 -5.64 -24.59 -10.45
N THR A 89 -5.00 -25.65 -9.94
CA THR A 89 -4.40 -25.70 -8.60
C THR A 89 -2.87 -25.55 -8.60
N HIS A 90 -2.26 -25.39 -9.78
CA HIS A 90 -0.83 -25.23 -9.93
C HIS A 90 -0.49 -23.90 -10.59
N TRP A 91 0.57 -23.25 -10.11
CA TRP A 91 1.05 -21.98 -10.67
C TRP A 91 2.57 -22.01 -10.85
N TYR A 92 3.02 -22.36 -12.07
CA TYR A 92 4.44 -22.45 -12.42
C TYR A 92 4.78 -21.65 -13.68
N PRO A 93 4.73 -20.31 -13.64
CA PRO A 93 5.00 -19.47 -14.81
C PRO A 93 6.41 -19.66 -15.37
N ALA A 94 7.36 -20.11 -14.54
CA ALA A 94 8.73 -20.38 -14.97
C ALA A 94 8.81 -21.42 -16.09
N LYS A 95 7.89 -22.37 -16.18
CA LYS A 95 7.85 -23.34 -17.27
C LYS A 95 7.60 -22.71 -18.64
N ALA A 96 6.88 -21.58 -18.68
CA ALA A 96 6.62 -20.85 -19.92
C ALA A 96 7.86 -20.09 -20.44
N PHE A 97 8.85 -19.86 -19.58
CA PHE A 97 10.09 -19.19 -19.94
C PHE A 97 11.23 -20.14 -20.37
N VAL A 98 11.07 -21.45 -20.17
CA VAL A 98 12.01 -22.45 -20.68
C VAL A 98 11.79 -22.57 -22.18
N ARG A 99 12.48 -21.70 -22.90
CA ARG A 99 12.41 -21.58 -24.35
C ARG A 99 13.46 -22.46 -24.97
N ASP A 100 13.11 -23.71 -25.27
CA ASP A 100 13.79 -24.44 -26.32
C ASP A 100 13.05 -24.13 -27.61
N SER A 101 13.76 -23.47 -28.54
CA SER A 101 13.21 -22.83 -29.75
C SER A 101 12.81 -23.81 -30.83
N SER A 102 12.70 -25.10 -30.56
CA SER A 102 12.44 -26.15 -31.51
C SER A 102 11.12 -26.91 -31.36
N GLU A 103 10.41 -26.73 -30.22
CA GLU A 103 9.09 -27.34 -30.05
C GLU A 103 7.99 -26.27 -30.18
N ALA A 104 7.11 -26.45 -31.13
CA ALA A 104 5.88 -25.68 -31.24
C ALA A 104 5.13 -25.81 -29.91
N LEU A 105 4.75 -24.65 -29.31
CA LEU A 105 3.99 -24.55 -28.08
C LEU A 105 2.69 -25.37 -28.20
N ASP A 106 2.71 -26.61 -27.72
CA ASP A 106 1.48 -27.40 -27.63
C ASP A 106 0.66 -26.84 -26.43
N PRO A 107 -0.53 -26.26 -26.66
CA PRO A 107 -1.36 -25.68 -25.62
C PRO A 107 -1.68 -26.68 -24.51
N SER A 108 -1.72 -27.99 -24.81
CA SER A 108 -1.98 -29.03 -23.83
C SER A 108 -0.89 -29.18 -22.75
N MET A 109 0.34 -28.75 -23.05
CA MET A 109 1.46 -28.76 -22.09
C MET A 109 1.36 -27.67 -21.02
N TYR A 110 0.55 -26.66 -21.24
CA TYR A 110 0.44 -25.48 -20.37
C TYR A 110 -0.86 -25.42 -19.58
N SER A 111 -1.86 -26.27 -19.89
CA SER A 111 -3.17 -26.25 -19.22
C SER A 111 -3.05 -26.47 -17.71
N ASP A 112 -2.15 -27.35 -17.27
CA ASP A 112 -1.92 -27.63 -15.84
C ASP A 112 -0.90 -26.70 -15.16
N THR A 113 -0.40 -25.70 -15.89
CA THR A 113 0.70 -24.83 -15.39
C THR A 113 0.19 -23.51 -14.86
N PHE A 114 -0.95 -23.03 -15.35
CA PHE A 114 -1.51 -21.73 -15.02
C PHE A 114 -2.87 -21.87 -14.34
N GLY A 115 -2.87 -21.98 -13.02
CA GLY A 115 -4.09 -22.02 -12.21
C GLY A 115 -4.22 -20.78 -11.33
N ALA A 116 -5.43 -20.24 -11.23
CA ALA A 116 -5.71 -19.05 -10.43
C ALA A 116 -5.84 -19.35 -8.94
N VAL A 117 -6.22 -20.58 -8.57
CA VAL A 117 -6.50 -20.96 -7.17
C VAL A 117 -5.34 -20.66 -6.22
N PRO A 118 -4.07 -21.01 -6.52
CA PRO A 118 -2.95 -20.72 -5.62
C PRO A 118 -2.71 -19.22 -5.42
N ILE A 119 -2.92 -18.41 -6.48
CA ILE A 119 -2.73 -16.95 -6.43
C ILE A 119 -3.76 -16.32 -5.49
N PHE A 120 -5.05 -16.66 -5.66
CA PHE A 120 -6.11 -16.14 -4.81
C PHE A 120 -5.98 -16.64 -3.38
N ALA A 121 -5.70 -17.95 -3.18
CA ALA A 121 -5.49 -18.52 -1.86
C ALA A 121 -4.33 -17.85 -1.13
N GLY A 122 -3.18 -17.67 -1.78
CA GLY A 122 -2.01 -16.98 -1.23
C GLY A 122 -2.32 -15.53 -0.86
N THR A 123 -3.02 -14.80 -1.75
CA THR A 123 -3.41 -13.40 -1.49
C THR A 123 -4.29 -13.30 -0.25
N PHE A 124 -5.32 -14.13 -0.14
CA PHE A 124 -6.21 -14.11 1.03
C PHE A 124 -5.49 -14.57 2.30
N PHE A 125 -4.62 -15.56 2.20
CA PHE A 125 -3.87 -16.08 3.34
C PHE A 125 -2.90 -15.03 3.91
N ILE A 126 -2.10 -14.39 3.07
CA ILE A 126 -1.18 -13.33 3.47
C ILE A 126 -1.96 -12.10 4.01
N ALA A 127 -3.06 -11.72 3.36
CA ALA A 127 -3.92 -10.66 3.85
C ALA A 127 -4.53 -10.98 5.23
N LEU A 128 -4.94 -12.22 5.47
CA LEU A 128 -5.43 -12.68 6.77
C LEU A 128 -4.36 -12.51 7.86
N ILE A 129 -3.14 -12.97 7.61
CA ILE A 129 -2.01 -12.82 8.54
C ILE A 129 -1.77 -11.33 8.84
N ALA A 130 -1.75 -10.49 7.80
CA ALA A 130 -1.56 -9.06 7.97
C ALA A 130 -2.67 -8.42 8.82
N MET A 131 -3.92 -8.79 8.59
CA MET A 131 -5.06 -8.27 9.36
C MET A 131 -5.10 -8.77 10.79
N CYS A 132 -4.63 -10.00 11.06
CA CYS A 132 -4.46 -10.50 12.43
C CYS A 132 -3.48 -9.65 13.25
N VAL A 133 -2.51 -9.00 12.61
CA VAL A 133 -1.58 -8.06 13.26
C VAL A 133 -2.15 -6.64 13.27
N ALA A 134 -2.62 -6.17 12.11
CA ALA A 134 -3.00 -4.78 11.91
C ALA A 134 -4.27 -4.36 12.65
N ILE A 135 -5.30 -5.22 12.71
CA ILE A 135 -6.57 -4.88 13.36
C ILE A 135 -6.40 -4.67 14.87
N PRO A 136 -5.87 -5.63 15.65
CA PRO A 136 -5.81 -5.45 17.09
C PRO A 136 -4.88 -4.30 17.47
N ILE A 137 -3.70 -4.20 16.85
CA ILE A 137 -2.74 -3.15 17.18
C ILE A 137 -3.23 -1.78 16.70
N GLY A 138 -3.72 -1.69 15.47
CA GLY A 138 -4.20 -0.43 14.89
C GLY A 138 -5.44 0.11 15.62
N LEU A 139 -6.42 -0.77 15.89
CA LEU A 139 -7.63 -0.36 16.62
C LEU A 139 -7.33 0.06 18.07
N MET A 140 -6.51 -0.72 18.79
CA MET A 140 -6.13 -0.35 20.17
C MET A 140 -5.34 0.95 20.20
N SER A 141 -4.45 1.18 19.24
CA SER A 141 -3.73 2.45 19.08
C SER A 141 -4.68 3.60 18.80
N GLY A 142 -5.65 3.44 17.91
CA GLY A 142 -6.67 4.44 17.61
C GLY A 142 -7.53 4.80 18.85
N ILE A 143 -8.02 3.79 19.58
CA ILE A 143 -8.76 4.00 20.82
C ILE A 143 -7.90 4.72 21.86
N TYR A 144 -6.64 4.32 22.02
CA TYR A 144 -5.74 4.97 22.96
C TYR A 144 -5.51 6.44 22.61
N LEU A 145 -5.25 6.73 21.34
CA LEU A 145 -5.02 8.10 20.86
C LEU A 145 -6.26 8.98 21.01
N ALA A 146 -7.44 8.44 20.69
CA ALA A 146 -8.70 9.17 20.76
C ALA A 146 -9.12 9.48 22.21
N GLU A 147 -8.98 8.49 23.10
CA GLU A 147 -9.64 8.55 24.41
C GLU A 147 -8.68 8.67 25.62
N TYR A 148 -7.49 8.08 25.53
CA TYR A 148 -6.59 7.98 26.70
C TYR A 148 -5.37 8.89 26.62
N ALA A 149 -4.88 9.16 25.42
CA ALA A 149 -3.66 9.93 25.22
C ALA A 149 -3.82 11.39 25.69
N SER A 150 -2.81 11.89 26.39
CA SER A 150 -2.74 13.33 26.66
C SER A 150 -2.52 14.10 25.35
N THR A 151 -2.93 15.37 25.33
CA THR A 151 -2.77 16.25 24.15
C THR A 151 -1.33 16.25 23.63
N LYS A 152 -0.34 16.24 24.51
CA LYS A 152 1.08 16.18 24.12
C LYS A 152 1.44 14.86 23.44
N VAL A 153 1.01 13.72 24.04
CA VAL A 153 1.28 12.40 23.46
C VAL A 153 0.62 12.28 22.09
N ARG A 154 -0.64 12.68 21.96
CA ARG A 154 -1.36 12.64 20.68
C ARG A 154 -0.68 13.51 19.61
N GLN A 155 -0.22 14.70 19.99
CA GLN A 155 0.44 15.65 19.08
C GLN A 155 1.73 15.09 18.45
N TYR A 156 2.47 14.24 19.17
CA TYR A 156 3.69 13.61 18.66
C TYR A 156 3.44 12.21 18.06
N ALA A 157 2.61 11.39 18.72
CA ALA A 157 2.41 10.02 18.31
C ALA A 157 1.64 9.91 16.97
N LYS A 158 0.61 10.74 16.75
CA LYS A 158 -0.18 10.70 15.50
C LYS A 158 0.69 10.99 14.27
N PRO A 159 1.49 12.07 14.21
CA PRO A 159 2.41 12.28 13.07
C PRO A 159 3.45 11.18 12.90
N LEU A 160 3.99 10.62 14.01
CA LEU A 160 4.95 9.52 13.91
C LEU A 160 4.34 8.27 13.27
N ILE A 161 3.11 7.93 13.63
CA ILE A 161 2.36 6.84 13.02
C ILE A 161 2.08 7.14 11.55
N GLU A 162 1.71 8.37 11.20
CA GLU A 162 1.45 8.79 9.82
C GLU A 162 2.71 8.76 8.94
N ILE A 163 3.89 9.06 9.49
CA ILE A 163 5.18 8.92 8.78
C ILE A 163 5.41 7.47 8.35
N LEU A 164 5.08 6.48 9.19
CA LEU A 164 5.19 5.07 8.82
C LEU A 164 4.30 4.72 7.62
N ALA A 165 3.10 5.29 7.54
CA ALA A 165 2.22 5.11 6.38
C ALA A 165 2.77 5.73 5.08
N GLY A 166 3.67 6.70 5.19
CA GLY A 166 4.33 7.37 4.07
C GLY A 166 5.55 6.64 3.51
N ILE A 167 6.03 5.59 4.16
CA ILE A 167 7.17 4.81 3.67
C ILE A 167 6.75 4.03 2.41
N PRO A 168 7.54 4.10 1.30
CA PRO A 168 7.25 3.33 0.09
C PRO A 168 7.16 1.83 0.37
N THR A 169 6.16 1.14 -0.20
CA THR A 169 5.92 -0.30 0.02
C THR A 169 7.10 -1.18 -0.37
N VAL A 170 7.87 -0.76 -1.39
CA VAL A 170 9.12 -1.41 -1.79
C VAL A 170 10.13 -1.50 -0.64
N VAL A 171 10.24 -0.47 0.20
CA VAL A 171 11.15 -0.46 1.36
C VAL A 171 10.71 -1.51 2.39
N TYR A 172 9.41 -1.60 2.65
CA TYR A 172 8.85 -2.67 3.49
C TYR A 172 9.11 -4.06 2.91
N GLY A 173 9.00 -4.22 1.57
CA GLY A 173 9.30 -5.47 0.90
C GLY A 173 10.77 -5.89 1.06
N PHE A 174 11.72 -4.97 0.87
CA PHE A 174 13.14 -5.23 1.15
C PHE A 174 13.41 -5.55 2.62
N PHE A 175 12.76 -4.83 3.54
CA PHE A 175 12.88 -5.11 4.96
C PHE A 175 12.36 -6.52 5.32
N ALA A 176 11.23 -6.91 4.72
CA ALA A 176 10.68 -8.25 4.87
C ALA A 176 11.65 -9.32 4.36
N ALA A 177 12.16 -9.16 3.13
CA ALA A 177 13.03 -10.14 2.49
C ALA A 177 14.42 -10.24 3.13
N LEU A 178 15.05 -9.11 3.49
CA LEU A 178 16.44 -9.08 3.93
C LEU A 178 16.60 -9.17 5.46
N THR A 179 15.57 -8.84 6.23
CA THR A 179 15.67 -8.77 7.68
C THR A 179 14.69 -9.72 8.36
N VAL A 180 13.38 -9.59 8.08
CA VAL A 180 12.36 -10.33 8.81
C VAL A 180 12.34 -11.80 8.40
N GLY A 181 12.43 -12.11 7.12
CA GLY A 181 12.46 -13.48 6.61
C GLY A 181 13.63 -14.30 7.17
N PRO A 182 14.90 -13.85 7.01
CA PRO A 182 16.05 -14.52 7.65
C PRO A 182 15.91 -14.64 9.17
N PHE A 183 15.44 -13.62 9.86
CA PHE A 183 15.23 -13.63 11.31
C PHE A 183 14.22 -14.69 11.73
N LEU A 184 13.09 -14.82 11.03
CA LEU A 184 12.09 -15.85 11.29
C LEU A 184 12.62 -17.25 10.99
N LYS A 185 13.40 -17.39 9.92
CA LYS A 185 14.07 -18.65 9.58
C LYS A 185 15.03 -19.09 10.68
N ASP A 186 15.88 -18.18 11.16
CA ASP A 186 16.85 -18.49 12.23
C ASP A 186 16.17 -18.93 13.53
N ILE A 187 15.11 -18.21 13.94
CA ILE A 187 14.29 -18.58 15.11
C ILE A 187 13.62 -19.93 14.88
N GLY A 188 12.98 -20.13 13.74
CA GLY A 188 12.30 -21.38 13.42
C GLY A 188 13.26 -22.56 13.44
N THR A 189 14.43 -22.41 12.82
CA THR A 189 15.47 -23.44 12.82
C THR A 189 15.96 -23.75 14.25
N ALA A 190 16.14 -22.73 15.09
CA ALA A 190 16.51 -22.90 16.50
C ALA A 190 15.42 -23.66 17.32
N MET A 191 14.15 -23.56 16.90
CA MET A 191 13.02 -24.28 17.48
C MET A 191 12.78 -25.67 16.85
N GLY A 192 13.60 -26.07 15.87
CA GLY A 192 13.43 -27.34 15.14
C GLY A 192 12.32 -27.32 14.10
N LEU A 193 11.89 -26.14 13.66
CA LEU A 193 10.88 -25.96 12.60
C LEU A 193 11.56 -25.68 11.26
N GLU A 194 10.99 -26.23 10.19
CA GLU A 194 11.38 -25.87 8.83
C GLU A 194 10.67 -24.56 8.44
N VAL A 195 11.41 -23.45 8.36
CA VAL A 195 10.90 -22.12 8.01
C VAL A 195 11.62 -21.62 6.79
N SER A 196 10.86 -21.21 5.77
CA SER A 196 11.41 -20.51 4.62
C SER A 196 11.68 -19.05 4.96
N ALA A 197 12.76 -18.47 4.41
CA ALA A 197 12.99 -17.03 4.49
C ALA A 197 11.94 -16.25 3.66
N GLU A 198 11.47 -16.86 2.56
CA GLU A 198 10.38 -16.36 1.73
C GLU A 198 9.06 -16.99 2.20
N SER A 199 8.54 -16.51 3.34
CA SER A 199 7.36 -17.12 3.96
C SER A 199 6.17 -16.15 3.98
N ALA A 200 4.97 -16.73 3.94
CA ALA A 200 3.72 -15.98 4.08
C ALA A 200 3.66 -15.21 5.41
N LEU A 201 4.28 -15.76 6.48
CA LEU A 201 4.35 -15.10 7.78
C LEU A 201 5.21 -13.83 7.73
N ALA A 202 6.37 -13.88 7.05
CA ALA A 202 7.24 -12.71 6.90
C ALA A 202 6.54 -11.60 6.10
N ALA A 203 5.96 -11.95 4.97
CA ALA A 203 5.23 -11.01 4.13
C ALA A 203 4.01 -10.42 4.84
N GLY A 204 3.15 -11.27 5.40
CA GLY A 204 1.94 -10.86 6.09
C GLY A 204 2.22 -10.06 7.36
N GLY A 205 3.25 -10.44 8.13
CA GLY A 205 3.67 -9.72 9.33
C GLY A 205 4.11 -8.29 9.03
N VAL A 206 4.99 -8.11 8.05
CA VAL A 206 5.48 -6.77 7.64
C VAL A 206 4.36 -5.95 6.98
N MET A 207 3.52 -6.58 6.15
CA MET A 207 2.34 -5.92 5.60
C MET A 207 1.38 -5.46 6.70
N GLY A 208 1.20 -6.29 7.75
CA GLY A 208 0.41 -5.91 8.93
C GLY A 208 0.96 -4.66 9.61
N ILE A 209 2.28 -4.58 9.82
CA ILE A 209 2.94 -3.39 10.39
C ILE A 209 2.67 -2.14 9.54
N MET A 210 2.75 -2.26 8.22
CA MET A 210 2.46 -1.16 7.29
C MET A 210 0.99 -0.69 7.37
N ILE A 211 0.05 -1.59 7.65
CA ILE A 211 -1.39 -1.28 7.70
C ILE A 211 -1.81 -0.71 9.06
N ILE A 212 -1.07 -0.98 10.15
CA ILE A 212 -1.36 -0.44 11.50
C ILE A 212 -1.64 1.07 11.48
N PRO A 213 -0.79 1.93 10.90
CA PRO A 213 -1.01 3.37 10.87
C PRO A 213 -2.34 3.76 10.23
N PHE A 214 -2.70 3.07 9.16
CA PHE A 214 -3.91 3.32 8.40
C PHE A 214 -5.17 3.02 9.23
N ILE A 215 -5.24 1.83 9.86
CA ILE A 215 -6.36 1.46 10.73
C ILE A 215 -6.40 2.37 11.97
N SER A 216 -5.24 2.68 12.57
CA SER A 216 -5.15 3.54 13.74
C SER A 216 -5.67 4.94 13.47
N SER A 217 -5.24 5.57 12.38
CA SER A 217 -5.64 6.94 12.04
C SER A 217 -7.14 7.02 11.72
N LEU A 218 -7.65 6.12 10.88
CA LEU A 218 -9.07 6.10 10.54
C LEU A 218 -9.96 5.79 11.76
N SER A 219 -9.52 4.87 12.64
CA SER A 219 -10.26 4.55 13.86
C SER A 219 -10.26 5.72 14.85
N ASP A 220 -9.12 6.42 15.02
CA ASP A 220 -9.02 7.64 15.83
C ASP A 220 -9.99 8.71 15.33
N ASP A 221 -10.06 8.95 14.03
CA ASP A 221 -10.94 9.95 13.43
C ASP A 221 -12.42 9.61 13.64
N VAL A 222 -12.79 8.35 13.45
CA VAL A 222 -14.18 7.87 13.67
C VAL A 222 -14.58 7.96 15.14
N ILE A 223 -13.72 7.53 16.06
CA ILE A 223 -13.98 7.58 17.51
C ILE A 223 -14.11 9.04 17.98
N THR A 224 -13.24 9.91 17.48
CA THR A 224 -13.28 11.34 17.82
C THR A 224 -14.54 12.03 17.28
N SER A 225 -15.10 11.57 16.16
CA SER A 225 -16.32 12.13 15.56
C SER A 225 -17.60 11.82 16.35
N VAL A 226 -17.56 10.89 17.31
CA VAL A 226 -18.73 10.59 18.18
C VAL A 226 -19.10 11.84 18.99
N PRO A 227 -20.37 12.28 18.98
CA PRO A 227 -20.81 13.49 19.66
C PRO A 227 -20.47 13.52 21.14
N GLN A 228 -19.95 14.67 21.62
CA GLN A 228 -19.56 14.84 23.03
C GLN A 228 -20.74 14.63 23.99
N GLY A 229 -21.98 14.98 23.60
CA GLY A 229 -23.16 14.77 24.43
C GLY A 229 -23.41 13.32 24.83
N LEU A 230 -22.99 12.33 24.03
CA LEU A 230 -23.06 10.91 24.40
C LEU A 230 -22.07 10.57 25.51
N ARG A 231 -20.87 11.18 25.49
CA ARG A 231 -19.86 11.05 26.57
C ARG A 231 -20.36 11.67 27.86
N ASP A 232 -20.82 12.90 27.78
CA ASP A 232 -21.29 13.68 28.93
C ASP A 232 -22.52 13.01 29.57
N GLY A 233 -23.46 12.51 28.77
CA GLY A 233 -24.63 11.75 29.25
C GLY A 233 -24.20 10.46 29.99
N SER A 234 -23.23 9.72 29.47
CA SER A 234 -22.71 8.52 30.13
C SER A 234 -22.04 8.85 31.49
N TYR A 235 -21.22 9.90 31.54
CA TYR A 235 -20.59 10.33 32.76
C TYR A 235 -21.61 10.85 33.79
N ALA A 236 -22.67 11.55 33.33
CA ALA A 236 -23.75 12.02 34.22
C ALA A 236 -24.51 10.85 34.86
N MET A 237 -24.57 9.68 34.19
CA MET A 237 -25.14 8.45 34.77
C MET A 237 -24.17 7.69 35.67
N GLY A 238 -22.99 8.25 35.98
CA GLY A 238 -22.00 7.68 36.89
C GLY A 238 -21.09 6.61 36.24
N ALA A 239 -21.08 6.47 34.91
CA ALA A 239 -20.22 5.52 34.24
C ALA A 239 -18.75 5.94 34.33
N THR A 240 -17.87 4.97 34.50
CA THR A 240 -16.42 5.17 34.41
C THR A 240 -15.98 5.41 32.96
N LYS A 241 -14.78 5.96 32.75
CA LYS A 241 -14.23 6.19 31.41
C LYS A 241 -14.20 4.92 30.58
N SER A 242 -13.78 3.81 31.16
CA SER A 242 -13.72 2.51 30.46
C SER A 242 -15.11 1.98 30.08
N GLU A 243 -16.10 2.17 30.94
CA GLU A 243 -17.49 1.78 30.64
C GLU A 243 -18.10 2.65 29.54
N THR A 244 -17.86 3.97 29.60
CA THR A 244 -18.29 4.90 28.55
C THR A 244 -17.72 4.50 27.20
N ILE A 245 -16.40 4.18 27.13
CA ILE A 245 -15.77 3.75 25.89
C ILE A 245 -16.40 2.46 25.38
N LYS A 246 -16.53 1.43 26.21
CA LYS A 246 -17.01 0.11 25.81
C LYS A 246 -18.49 0.08 25.49
N LYS A 247 -19.33 0.79 26.27
CA LYS A 247 -20.80 0.68 26.18
C LYS A 247 -21.44 1.77 25.34
N VAL A 248 -20.77 2.91 25.13
CA VAL A 248 -21.34 4.06 24.43
C VAL A 248 -20.53 4.42 23.20
N ILE A 249 -19.25 4.76 23.36
CA ILE A 249 -18.42 5.28 22.26
C ILE A 249 -18.13 4.21 21.22
N PHE A 250 -17.65 3.04 21.65
CA PHE A 250 -17.29 1.96 20.73
C PHE A 250 -18.49 1.46 19.91
N PRO A 251 -19.68 1.19 20.50
CA PRO A 251 -20.86 0.85 19.70
C PRO A 251 -21.32 1.98 18.77
N ALA A 252 -21.23 3.24 19.19
CA ALA A 252 -21.58 4.38 18.33
C ALA A 252 -20.59 4.56 17.17
N ALA A 253 -19.31 4.29 17.37
CA ALA A 253 -18.25 4.35 16.38
C ALA A 253 -18.17 3.08 15.50
N LEU A 254 -18.81 1.98 15.89
CA LEU A 254 -18.65 0.66 15.28
C LEU A 254 -18.82 0.66 13.75
N PRO A 255 -19.84 1.31 13.15
CA PRO A 255 -19.97 1.34 11.69
C PRO A 255 -18.75 1.94 10.98
N GLY A 256 -18.19 3.00 11.54
CA GLY A 256 -16.99 3.63 11.00
C GLY A 256 -15.71 2.81 11.24
N ILE A 257 -15.61 2.15 12.39
CA ILE A 257 -14.49 1.22 12.69
C ILE A 257 -14.52 0.04 11.72
N VAL A 258 -15.68 -0.54 11.46
CA VAL A 258 -15.83 -1.60 10.45
C VAL A 258 -15.44 -1.10 9.07
N GLY A 259 -15.84 0.13 8.70
CA GLY A 259 -15.41 0.78 7.46
C GLY A 259 -13.89 0.93 7.38
N SER A 260 -13.23 1.33 8.46
CA SER A 260 -11.76 1.45 8.54
C SER A 260 -11.08 0.09 8.36
N ILE A 261 -11.62 -0.97 8.95
CA ILE A 261 -11.11 -2.33 8.80
C ILE A 261 -11.28 -2.81 7.36
N LEU A 262 -12.46 -2.61 6.76
CA LEU A 262 -12.72 -3.00 5.36
C LEU A 262 -11.78 -2.30 4.38
N LEU A 263 -11.49 -1.01 4.60
CA LEU A 263 -10.51 -0.28 3.82
C LEU A 263 -9.09 -0.84 4.04
N GLY A 264 -8.75 -1.23 5.27
CA GLY A 264 -7.50 -1.92 5.58
C GLY A 264 -7.38 -3.27 4.85
N VAL A 265 -8.43 -4.09 4.84
CA VAL A 265 -8.51 -5.34 4.08
C VAL A 265 -8.33 -5.09 2.58
N SER A 266 -9.04 -4.11 2.04
CA SER A 266 -8.93 -3.74 0.62
C SER A 266 -7.49 -3.36 0.24
N ARG A 267 -6.81 -2.60 1.12
CA ARG A 267 -5.40 -2.26 0.96
C ARG A 267 -4.49 -3.49 1.04
N ALA A 268 -4.74 -4.42 1.98
CA ALA A 268 -3.97 -5.65 2.12
C ALA A 268 -4.09 -6.55 0.87
N VAL A 269 -5.30 -6.75 0.36
CA VAL A 269 -5.55 -7.56 -0.85
C VAL A 269 -4.93 -6.93 -2.11
N GLY A 270 -4.85 -5.60 -2.15
CA GLY A 270 -4.23 -4.86 -3.28
C GLY A 270 -2.72 -4.69 -3.20
N GLU A 271 -2.06 -5.17 -2.14
CA GLU A 271 -0.61 -5.01 -1.96
C GLU A 271 0.15 -6.03 -2.81
N THR A 272 0.98 -5.53 -3.71
CA THR A 272 1.75 -6.36 -4.64
C THR A 272 3.23 -6.42 -4.32
N MET A 273 3.84 -5.27 -3.97
CA MET A 273 5.29 -5.14 -3.88
C MET A 273 5.87 -5.89 -2.68
N ILE A 274 5.24 -5.79 -1.51
CA ILE A 274 5.70 -6.51 -0.30
C ILE A 274 5.59 -8.01 -0.53
N VAL A 275 4.47 -8.48 -1.08
CA VAL A 275 4.22 -9.90 -1.31
C VAL A 275 5.24 -10.48 -2.28
N VAL A 276 5.42 -9.85 -3.45
CA VAL A 276 6.39 -10.32 -4.47
C VAL A 276 7.81 -10.36 -3.93
N MET A 277 8.21 -9.39 -3.11
CA MET A 277 9.58 -9.31 -2.59
C MET A 277 9.82 -10.23 -1.39
N ALA A 278 8.81 -10.48 -0.57
CA ALA A 278 8.95 -11.23 0.67
C ALA A 278 8.54 -12.71 0.56
N SER A 279 7.60 -13.04 -0.35
CA SER A 279 7.13 -14.42 -0.57
C SER A 279 7.57 -14.99 -1.93
N GLY A 280 8.26 -14.19 -2.75
CA GLY A 280 8.71 -14.61 -4.08
C GLY A 280 7.59 -14.59 -5.13
N LEU A 281 7.89 -15.21 -6.30
CA LEU A 281 6.99 -15.24 -7.47
C LEU A 281 6.26 -16.59 -7.65
N ALA A 282 6.64 -17.61 -6.86
CA ALA A 282 6.00 -18.92 -6.91
C ALA A 282 4.78 -18.94 -5.97
N ALA A 283 3.63 -19.32 -6.50
CA ALA A 283 2.43 -19.50 -5.69
C ALA A 283 2.20 -20.99 -5.44
N ASN A 284 2.55 -21.43 -4.24
CA ASN A 284 2.27 -22.78 -3.76
C ASN A 284 0.93 -22.78 -3.03
N LEU A 285 0.11 -23.81 -3.29
CA LEU A 285 -1.13 -24.01 -2.54
C LEU A 285 -0.83 -24.66 -1.20
N THR A 286 -0.50 -23.88 -0.20
CA THR A 286 -0.23 -24.30 1.17
C THR A 286 -0.98 -23.40 2.15
N PHE A 287 -1.35 -23.96 3.31
CA PHE A 287 -1.86 -23.22 4.46
C PHE A 287 -0.84 -23.13 5.59
N ASN A 288 0.41 -23.52 5.31
CA ASN A 288 1.50 -23.39 6.27
C ASN A 288 2.07 -21.96 6.18
N PRO A 289 1.95 -21.13 7.23
CA PRO A 289 2.44 -19.76 7.19
C PRO A 289 3.98 -19.65 7.17
N LEU A 290 4.68 -20.75 7.38
CA LEU A 290 6.15 -20.81 7.43
C LEU A 290 6.80 -21.14 6.07
N GLU A 291 5.99 -21.46 5.08
CA GLU A 291 6.40 -21.69 3.69
C GLU A 291 6.30 -20.47 2.83
#